data_d9945fa6d77e1e908f065b279a9a8af1
#
_entry.id   d9945fa6d77e1e908f065b279a9a8af1
#
_cell.length_a   1.000
_cell.length_b   1.000
_cell.length_c   1.000
_cell.angle_alpha   90.00
_cell.angle_beta   90.00
_cell.angle_gamma   90.00
#
_symmetry.space_group_name_H-M   'P 1'
#
loop_
_entity.id
_entity.type
_entity.pdbx_description
1 polymer ?
#
loop_
_entity_poly.entity_id
_entity_poly.type
_entity_poly.pdbx_seq_one_letter_code
_entity_poly.pdbx_strand_id
1 'polypeptide(L)'
;NKSHTYHHSKLKNIYEAVECLLFHLKNNNIIYIQIDADFDGFSSSALLYNYIKLIYPDSNIIWEIPEGKEHGVIVEKIPENVSLVIIPDAGSNQFKEHKILKEKGIDCIVLDHHQVEKESENAIIVNNQICDYPNKNFSGVGIVFKFCEVLDEKLNVKFADKFLDLVACGNIADVMDLRSLETRYYVLEGLKKINNPFILSLLEKQSYSTKGIINIISIAFYIAPLINACVRFGTQEEKENMFKAFIGSEETLPYKKRGETEEIQQHITEAMARICVNVRAKQNRERDKNLQIIEERIREKNLLNNKILIIDVSEILESTLTGLVATQLAEKYKRPVILLRYNEKKNHFGGSARGYDKGVIKDIKQFLLDSKKFLYALGHPNACGIGITFDNIIEVNDIFNKQLKDIVFEDIYNVDFILPVSGISKDFVLGINKYGDIWGGGIDEPLIAFTGMIVITDDVAILGKKKNTIKFTYRDIEFIKFNCKEEQIDNIKNNGKTIEIDVVGRCKVNEYKGNISAQVMISDFNVKQTKKFVF
;
A
#
# COMPACT_ATOMS: atom_id res chain seq x y z
N ASN A 1 8.37 -14.70 17.67
CA ASN A 1 8.77 -14.87 19.04
C ASN A 1 9.31 -13.55 19.60
N LYS A 2 8.89 -13.15 20.81
CA LYS A 2 9.29 -11.88 21.48
C LYS A 2 10.83 -11.72 21.59
N SER A 3 11.59 -12.83 21.59
CA SER A 3 13.05 -12.79 21.60
C SER A 3 13.69 -12.13 20.36
N HIS A 4 12.91 -11.86 19.31
CA HIS A 4 13.36 -11.17 18.10
C HIS A 4 13.08 -9.66 18.12
N THR A 5 12.43 -9.15 19.16
CA THR A 5 12.22 -7.70 19.32
C THR A 5 13.44 -7.06 19.96
N TYR A 6 13.69 -5.82 19.59
CA TYR A 6 14.79 -5.04 20.14
C TYR A 6 14.27 -4.11 21.23
N HIS A 7 15.12 -3.89 22.24
CA HIS A 7 14.79 -2.96 23.32
C HIS A 7 14.77 -1.53 22.78
N HIS A 8 13.79 -0.75 23.19
CA HIS A 8 13.56 0.64 22.76
C HIS A 8 14.76 1.56 23.03
N SER A 9 15.59 1.26 24.06
CA SER A 9 16.82 2.04 24.37
C SER A 9 17.81 2.15 23.21
N LYS A 10 17.69 1.32 22.17
CA LYS A 10 18.51 1.40 20.97
C LYS A 10 18.08 2.51 20.01
N LEU A 11 16.87 3.06 20.18
CA LEU A 11 16.42 4.24 19.44
C LEU A 11 17.01 5.49 20.07
N LYS A 12 17.82 6.22 19.32
CA LYS A 12 18.42 7.48 19.76
C LYS A 12 17.31 8.48 20.13
N ASN A 13 17.55 9.28 21.14
CA ASN A 13 16.70 10.35 21.63
C ASN A 13 15.34 9.91 22.21
N ILE A 14 15.00 8.59 22.26
CA ILE A 14 13.66 8.15 22.67
C ILE A 14 13.35 8.51 24.13
N TYR A 15 14.31 8.41 25.04
CA TYR A 15 14.13 8.80 26.43
C TYR A 15 13.98 10.33 26.60
N GLU A 16 14.75 11.11 25.84
CA GLU A 16 14.63 12.58 25.82
C GLU A 16 13.24 13.00 25.32
N ALA A 17 12.74 12.39 24.25
CA ALA A 17 11.42 12.65 23.72
C ALA A 17 10.32 12.30 24.75
N VAL A 18 10.46 11.18 25.48
CA VAL A 18 9.53 10.81 26.54
C VAL A 18 9.55 11.80 27.71
N GLU A 19 10.72 12.23 28.16
CA GLU A 19 10.81 13.25 29.23
C GLU A 19 10.19 14.58 28.80
N CYS A 20 10.40 15.01 27.55
CA CYS A 20 9.78 16.19 26.97
C CYS A 20 8.24 16.07 26.99
N LEU A 21 7.68 14.94 26.51
CA LEU A 21 6.23 14.72 26.57
C LEU A 21 5.71 14.75 28.01
N LEU A 22 6.35 14.03 28.93
CA LEU A 22 5.93 13.97 30.34
C LEU A 22 6.00 15.35 31.03
N PHE A 23 6.98 16.17 30.67
CA PHE A 23 7.04 17.56 31.14
C PHE A 23 5.80 18.36 30.73
N HIS A 24 5.42 18.30 29.46
CA HIS A 24 4.24 19.04 28.94
C HIS A 24 2.93 18.49 29.53
N LEU A 25 2.80 17.16 29.69
CA LEU A 25 1.62 16.55 30.32
C LEU A 25 1.46 16.95 31.78
N LYS A 26 2.55 16.95 32.56
CA LYS A 26 2.53 17.38 33.98
C LYS A 26 2.19 18.86 34.17
N ASN A 27 2.53 19.70 33.22
CA ASN A 27 2.23 21.14 33.25
C ASN A 27 0.90 21.47 32.56
N ASN A 28 0.13 20.45 32.13
CA ASN A 28 -1.15 20.62 31.41
C ASN A 28 -1.05 21.53 30.17
N ASN A 29 0.10 21.49 29.49
CA ASN A 29 0.35 22.24 28.28
C ASN A 29 -0.45 21.68 27.10
N ILE A 30 -0.72 22.53 26.09
CA ILE A 30 -1.40 22.09 24.87
C ILE A 30 -0.40 21.37 23.96
N ILE A 31 -0.76 20.15 23.60
CA ILE A 31 0.00 19.26 22.71
C ILE A 31 -0.72 19.23 21.36
N TYR A 32 0.03 19.46 20.30
CA TYR A 32 -0.47 19.38 18.93
C TYR A 32 0.11 18.15 18.23
N ILE A 33 -0.76 17.30 17.69
CA ILE A 33 -0.38 16.12 16.91
C ILE A 33 -0.66 16.40 15.43
N GLN A 34 0.39 16.43 14.61
CA GLN A 34 0.26 16.49 13.17
C GLN A 34 0.09 15.08 12.62
N ILE A 35 -1.06 14.79 12.03
CA ILE A 35 -1.36 13.48 11.45
C ILE A 35 -0.79 13.42 10.04
N ASP A 36 -0.04 12.38 9.69
CA ASP A 36 0.37 12.18 8.30
C ASP A 36 -0.75 11.58 7.44
N ALA A 37 -0.73 11.89 6.13
CA ALA A 37 -1.85 11.68 5.22
C ALA A 37 -1.85 10.27 4.58
N ASP A 38 -1.71 9.21 5.41
CA ASP A 38 -1.89 7.83 4.98
C ASP A 38 -2.30 6.91 6.16
N PHE A 39 -2.40 5.60 5.91
CA PHE A 39 -2.87 4.67 6.94
C PHE A 39 -1.88 4.50 8.09
N ASP A 40 -0.55 4.53 7.84
CA ASP A 40 0.44 4.44 8.92
C ASP A 40 0.41 5.69 9.79
N GLY A 41 0.33 6.90 9.19
CA GLY A 41 0.18 8.16 9.91
C GLY A 41 -1.08 8.22 10.76
N PHE A 42 -2.23 7.75 10.26
CA PHE A 42 -3.47 7.64 11.05
C PHE A 42 -3.33 6.64 12.20
N SER A 43 -2.72 5.47 11.95
CA SER A 43 -2.48 4.46 12.98
C SER A 43 -1.51 4.95 14.06
N SER A 44 -0.42 5.60 13.66
CA SER A 44 0.59 6.20 14.51
C SER A 44 -0.01 7.25 15.44
N SER A 45 -0.77 8.18 14.86
CA SER A 45 -1.40 9.28 15.58
C SER A 45 -2.51 8.79 16.51
N ALA A 46 -3.32 7.81 16.07
CA ALA A 46 -4.38 7.24 16.89
C ALA A 46 -3.82 6.44 18.08
N LEU A 47 -2.73 5.66 17.86
CA LEU A 47 -2.03 4.98 18.93
C LEU A 47 -1.52 5.98 19.96
N LEU A 48 -0.80 7.01 19.53
CA LEU A 48 -0.24 8.03 20.41
C LEU A 48 -1.34 8.76 21.20
N TYR A 49 -2.39 9.24 20.51
CA TYR A 49 -3.50 9.94 21.12
C TYR A 49 -4.17 9.09 22.21
N ASN A 50 -4.57 7.86 21.87
CA ASN A 50 -5.25 6.97 22.78
C ASN A 50 -4.36 6.56 23.95
N TYR A 51 -3.07 6.33 23.71
CA TYR A 51 -2.12 6.02 24.77
C TYR A 51 -1.99 7.20 25.76
N ILE A 52 -1.82 8.42 25.26
CA ILE A 52 -1.75 9.61 26.12
C ILE A 52 -3.04 9.78 26.92
N LYS A 53 -4.21 9.59 26.31
CA LYS A 53 -5.50 9.63 27.01
C LYS A 53 -5.69 8.54 28.06
N LEU A 54 -5.02 7.39 27.92
CA LEU A 54 -5.02 6.35 28.96
C LEU A 54 -4.17 6.75 30.19
N ILE A 55 -3.04 7.41 29.99
CA ILE A 55 -2.15 7.81 31.09
C ILE A 55 -2.50 9.18 31.69
N TYR A 56 -3.02 10.10 30.88
CA TYR A 56 -3.45 11.46 31.25
C TYR A 56 -4.79 11.78 30.58
N PRO A 57 -5.93 11.33 31.14
CA PRO A 57 -7.25 11.51 30.53
C PRO A 57 -7.61 12.98 30.22
N ASP A 58 -7.21 13.90 31.12
CA ASP A 58 -7.53 15.34 31.01
C ASP A 58 -6.50 16.13 30.17
N SER A 59 -5.56 15.45 29.51
CA SER A 59 -4.55 16.12 28.66
C SER A 59 -5.18 16.95 27.53
N ASN A 60 -4.62 18.13 27.28
CA ASN A 60 -5.05 19.02 26.21
C ASN A 60 -4.37 18.65 24.88
N ILE A 61 -5.06 17.90 24.04
CA ILE A 61 -4.52 17.46 22.74
C ILE A 61 -5.36 18.05 21.61
N ILE A 62 -4.70 18.74 20.71
CA ILE A 62 -5.23 19.17 19.41
C ILE A 62 -4.57 18.32 18.33
N TRP A 63 -5.29 17.98 17.29
CA TRP A 63 -4.76 17.26 16.14
C TRP A 63 -5.22 17.90 14.84
N GLU A 64 -4.42 17.76 13.81
CA GLU A 64 -4.70 18.29 12.48
C GLU A 64 -4.33 17.28 11.39
N ILE A 65 -5.16 17.23 10.35
CA ILE A 65 -4.93 16.43 9.14
C ILE A 65 -4.63 17.40 7.99
N PRO A 66 -3.53 17.23 7.25
CA PRO A 66 -3.20 18.13 6.17
C PRO A 66 -4.20 18.05 5.02
N GLU A 67 -4.35 19.15 4.30
CA GLU A 67 -5.09 19.16 3.05
C GLU A 67 -4.26 18.57 1.91
N GLY A 68 -4.88 17.77 1.06
CA GLY A 68 -4.20 17.22 -0.13
C GLY A 68 -3.19 16.12 0.18
N LYS A 69 -1.96 16.28 -0.31
CA LYS A 69 -0.84 15.32 -0.18
C LYS A 69 0.36 15.92 0.56
N GLU A 70 0.13 16.86 1.41
CA GLU A 70 1.18 17.44 2.23
C GLU A 70 1.57 16.44 3.33
N HIS A 71 2.85 16.32 3.61
CA HIS A 71 3.42 15.44 4.63
C HIS A 71 4.14 16.27 5.67
N GLY A 72 4.06 15.83 6.93
CA GLY A 72 4.70 16.51 8.05
C GLY A 72 3.97 17.77 8.51
N VAL A 73 4.64 18.59 9.32
CA VAL A 73 4.03 19.73 9.99
C VAL A 73 3.85 20.94 9.08
N ILE A 74 2.69 21.61 9.24
CA ILE A 74 2.35 22.88 8.58
C ILE A 74 2.31 23.95 9.67
N VAL A 75 3.41 24.69 9.82
CA VAL A 75 3.63 25.61 10.95
C VAL A 75 2.57 26.72 11.02
N GLU A 76 2.03 27.12 9.87
CA GLU A 76 1.01 28.17 9.77
C GLU A 76 -0.36 27.75 10.34
N LYS A 77 -0.61 26.45 10.46
CA LYS A 77 -1.85 25.90 11.03
C LYS A 77 -1.79 25.66 12.54
N ILE A 78 -0.61 25.77 13.14
CA ILE A 78 -0.44 25.53 14.58
C ILE A 78 -0.99 26.70 15.38
N PRO A 79 -1.93 26.48 16.33
CA PRO A 79 -2.44 27.53 17.22
C PRO A 79 -1.34 28.14 18.08
N GLU A 80 -1.46 29.45 18.39
CA GLU A 80 -0.43 30.22 19.13
C GLU A 80 -0.16 29.71 20.56
N ASN A 81 -1.11 29.05 21.18
CA ASN A 81 -1.03 28.54 22.55
C ASN A 81 -0.48 27.11 22.67
N VAL A 82 -0.02 26.49 21.57
CA VAL A 82 0.61 25.18 21.56
C VAL A 82 2.01 25.27 22.15
N SER A 83 2.37 24.32 23.00
CA SER A 83 3.68 24.25 23.65
C SER A 83 4.54 23.09 23.15
N LEU A 84 3.90 22.02 22.64
CA LEU A 84 4.55 20.84 22.09
C LEU A 84 3.87 20.42 20.79
N VAL A 85 4.67 20.21 19.77
CA VAL A 85 4.25 19.56 18.51
C VAL A 85 4.84 18.15 18.46
N ILE A 86 4.00 17.16 18.16
CA ILE A 86 4.43 15.79 17.90
C ILE A 86 4.04 15.43 16.47
N ILE A 87 5.00 14.89 15.72
CA ILE A 87 4.83 14.51 14.33
C ILE A 87 5.07 13.00 14.20
N PRO A 88 4.03 12.16 14.30
CA PRO A 88 4.14 10.74 14.04
C PRO A 88 4.24 10.46 12.54
N ASP A 89 5.12 9.53 12.16
CA ASP A 89 5.25 8.99 10.80
C ASP A 89 5.72 9.97 9.72
N ALA A 90 6.18 11.15 10.10
CA ALA A 90 6.70 12.13 9.14
C ALA A 90 7.64 13.13 9.82
N GLY A 91 8.24 14.01 9.03
CA GLY A 91 8.84 15.25 9.52
C GLY A 91 10.35 15.23 9.72
N SER A 92 11.03 14.08 9.64
CA SER A 92 12.48 14.00 9.93
C SER A 92 13.35 14.98 9.14
N ASN A 93 12.92 15.43 7.96
CA ASN A 93 13.69 16.35 7.09
C ASN A 93 13.12 17.78 7.04
N GLN A 94 12.20 18.14 7.94
CA GLN A 94 11.58 19.46 7.99
C GLN A 94 12.40 20.47 8.83
N PHE A 95 13.67 20.66 8.50
CA PHE A 95 14.61 21.47 9.27
C PHE A 95 14.21 22.93 9.40
N LYS A 96 13.52 23.50 8.38
CA LYS A 96 13.04 24.89 8.41
C LYS A 96 11.89 25.05 9.39
N GLU A 97 10.95 24.14 9.34
CA GLU A 97 9.77 24.07 10.20
C GLU A 97 10.19 23.84 11.65
N HIS A 98 11.14 22.93 11.91
CA HIS A 98 11.72 22.72 13.24
C HIS A 98 12.34 24.00 13.81
N LYS A 99 13.09 24.74 12.98
CA LYS A 99 13.70 26.00 13.40
C LYS A 99 12.65 27.05 13.75
N ILE A 100 11.60 27.19 12.92
CA ILE A 100 10.49 28.13 13.19
C ILE A 100 9.77 27.77 14.49
N LEU A 101 9.52 26.49 14.75
CA LEU A 101 8.92 26.04 16.01
C LEU A 101 9.79 26.40 17.20
N LYS A 102 11.10 26.15 17.13
CA LYS A 102 12.06 26.50 18.17
C LYS A 102 12.12 28.00 18.42
N GLU A 103 12.11 28.83 17.37
CA GLU A 103 12.08 30.30 17.48
C GLU A 103 10.78 30.79 18.12
N LYS A 104 9.67 30.09 17.97
CA LYS A 104 8.40 30.37 18.65
C LYS A 104 8.34 29.81 20.09
N GLY A 105 9.38 29.15 20.57
CA GLY A 105 9.41 28.51 21.90
C GLY A 105 8.53 27.26 22.00
N ILE A 106 8.25 26.61 20.89
CA ILE A 106 7.45 25.37 20.81
C ILE A 106 8.42 24.19 20.69
N ASP A 107 8.32 23.24 21.63
CA ASP A 107 9.08 21.99 21.53
C ASP A 107 8.53 21.09 20.43
N CYS A 108 9.41 20.32 19.78
CA CYS A 108 9.04 19.47 18.67
C CYS A 108 9.62 18.07 18.85
N ILE A 109 8.75 17.04 18.80
CA ILE A 109 9.08 15.62 18.79
C ILE A 109 8.69 15.02 17.44
N VAL A 110 9.62 14.35 16.78
CA VAL A 110 9.40 13.61 15.53
C VAL A 110 9.56 12.13 15.81
N LEU A 111 8.53 11.33 15.51
CA LEU A 111 8.51 9.87 15.66
C LEU A 111 8.34 9.23 14.29
N ASP A 112 9.44 9.02 13.57
CA ASP A 112 9.43 8.77 12.13
C ASP A 112 10.36 7.60 11.75
N HIS A 113 10.20 7.07 10.55
CA HIS A 113 10.97 5.96 10.00
C HIS A 113 11.53 6.22 8.59
N HIS A 114 11.18 7.34 7.98
CA HIS A 114 11.65 7.72 6.66
C HIS A 114 13.15 8.00 6.63
N GLN A 115 13.75 7.97 5.44
CA GLN A 115 15.16 8.30 5.25
C GLN A 115 15.45 9.73 5.69
N VAL A 116 16.52 9.90 6.44
CA VAL A 116 16.91 11.18 7.04
C VAL A 116 18.17 11.68 6.37
N GLU A 117 18.18 12.95 5.92
CA GLU A 117 19.34 13.58 5.29
C GLU A 117 20.40 13.96 6.34
N LYS A 118 19.97 14.48 7.48
CA LYS A 118 20.80 14.88 8.62
C LYS A 118 19.96 15.01 9.90
N GLU A 119 20.61 15.05 11.05
CA GLU A 119 19.96 15.33 12.33
C GLU A 119 19.50 16.79 12.41
N SER A 120 18.39 17.05 13.09
CA SER A 120 17.93 18.40 13.41
C SER A 120 18.42 18.83 14.79
N GLU A 121 18.90 20.07 14.88
CA GLU A 121 19.29 20.70 16.15
C GLU A 121 18.10 21.37 16.86
N ASN A 122 16.92 21.41 16.20
CA ASN A 122 15.75 22.18 16.65
C ASN A 122 14.53 21.29 16.95
N ALA A 123 14.67 19.98 16.87
CA ALA A 123 13.63 18.99 17.19
C ALA A 123 14.25 17.72 17.76
N ILE A 124 13.53 17.03 18.62
CA ILE A 124 13.91 15.71 19.14
C ILE A 124 13.43 14.67 18.13
N ILE A 125 14.36 14.13 17.33
CA ILE A 125 14.03 13.13 16.31
C ILE A 125 14.30 11.73 16.85
N VAL A 126 13.27 10.90 16.89
CA VAL A 126 13.32 9.47 17.14
C VAL A 126 13.05 8.76 15.82
N ASN A 127 14.09 8.19 15.22
CA ASN A 127 13.99 7.55 13.91
C ASN A 127 15.00 6.39 13.84
N ASN A 128 14.52 5.23 13.38
CA ASN A 128 15.35 4.02 13.28
C ASN A 128 16.43 4.09 12.18
N GLN A 129 16.34 5.03 11.23
CA GLN A 129 17.32 5.18 10.15
C GLN A 129 18.60 5.85 10.62
N ILE A 130 18.53 6.79 11.58
CA ILE A 130 19.67 7.62 12.02
C ILE A 130 20.47 7.05 13.20
N CYS A 131 20.12 5.88 13.71
CA CYS A 131 20.76 5.27 14.88
C CYS A 131 21.06 3.78 14.63
N ASP A 132 21.76 3.14 15.57
CA ASP A 132 22.10 1.71 15.49
C ASP A 132 20.93 0.77 15.82
N TYR A 133 19.69 1.24 15.66
CA TYR A 133 18.54 0.37 15.80
C TYR A 133 18.54 -0.71 14.71
N PRO A 134 18.56 -2.00 15.06
CA PRO A 134 18.84 -3.05 14.08
C PRO A 134 17.74 -3.22 13.04
N ASN A 135 16.50 -2.88 13.38
CA ASN A 135 15.38 -2.99 12.46
C ASN A 135 15.13 -1.68 11.71
N LYS A 136 15.55 -1.63 10.44
CA LYS A 136 15.31 -0.50 9.54
C LYS A 136 13.97 -0.61 8.79
N ASN A 137 13.28 -1.72 8.94
CA ASN A 137 12.01 -2.03 8.28
C ASN A 137 10.85 -2.01 9.30
N PHE A 138 10.71 -0.88 10.00
CA PHE A 138 9.67 -0.70 11.01
C PHE A 138 9.02 0.65 10.75
N SER A 139 7.70 0.67 10.55
CA SER A 139 6.96 1.86 10.13
C SER A 139 6.78 2.88 11.27
N GLY A 140 6.21 4.04 10.96
CA GLY A 140 6.00 5.11 11.94
C GLY A 140 5.22 4.66 13.15
N VAL A 141 4.15 3.86 12.98
CA VAL A 141 3.41 3.31 14.13
C VAL A 141 4.27 2.39 14.98
N GLY A 142 5.24 1.70 14.39
CA GLY A 142 6.20 0.91 15.14
C GLY A 142 7.13 1.77 16.00
N ILE A 143 7.58 2.92 15.52
CA ILE A 143 8.38 3.88 16.29
C ILE A 143 7.56 4.47 17.43
N VAL A 144 6.30 4.86 17.16
CA VAL A 144 5.36 5.34 18.18
C VAL A 144 5.10 4.27 19.25
N PHE A 145 4.96 3.00 18.85
CA PHE A 145 4.80 1.90 19.80
C PHE A 145 6.02 1.76 20.73
N LYS A 146 7.24 1.84 20.18
CA LYS A 146 8.48 1.84 20.99
C LYS A 146 8.54 3.02 21.95
N PHE A 147 8.06 4.18 21.52
CA PHE A 147 7.92 5.35 22.40
C PHE A 147 6.94 5.10 23.55
N CYS A 148 5.81 4.44 23.28
CA CYS A 148 4.86 4.04 24.31
C CYS A 148 5.40 2.94 25.24
N GLU A 149 6.27 2.02 24.75
CA GLU A 149 6.96 1.06 25.63
C GLU A 149 7.86 1.77 26.66
N VAL A 150 8.52 2.89 26.30
CA VAL A 150 9.30 3.71 27.25
C VAL A 150 8.39 4.39 28.28
N LEU A 151 7.22 4.89 27.84
CA LEU A 151 6.22 5.45 28.76
C LEU A 151 5.70 4.38 29.73
N ASP A 152 5.44 3.15 29.26
CA ASP A 152 5.08 2.01 30.11
C ASP A 152 6.14 1.75 31.20
N GLU A 153 7.42 1.74 30.80
CA GLU A 153 8.54 1.55 31.73
C GLU A 153 8.60 2.68 32.77
N LYS A 154 8.57 3.94 32.32
CA LYS A 154 8.67 5.13 33.19
C LYS A 154 7.52 5.27 34.17
N LEU A 155 6.32 4.91 33.76
CA LEU A 155 5.10 5.02 34.57
C LEU A 155 4.73 3.74 35.30
N ASN A 156 5.51 2.67 35.08
CA ASN A 156 5.26 1.33 35.63
C ASN A 156 3.85 0.80 35.32
N VAL A 157 3.44 0.94 34.05
CA VAL A 157 2.16 0.45 33.51
C VAL A 157 2.42 -0.53 32.35
N LYS A 158 1.37 -1.10 31.77
CA LYS A 158 1.43 -2.01 30.61
C LYS A 158 0.26 -1.73 29.67
N PHE A 159 0.32 -0.62 28.95
CA PHE A 159 -0.75 -0.18 28.06
C PHE A 159 -0.40 -0.27 26.58
N ALA A 160 0.89 -0.22 26.21
CA ALA A 160 1.32 -0.23 24.83
C ALA A 160 0.80 -1.44 24.06
N ASP A 161 0.85 -2.63 24.64
CA ASP A 161 0.39 -3.88 24.00
C ASP A 161 -1.11 -3.87 23.61
N LYS A 162 -1.93 -2.94 24.15
CA LYS A 162 -3.33 -2.80 23.75
C LYS A 162 -3.53 -2.35 22.32
N PHE A 163 -2.50 -1.77 21.71
CA PHE A 163 -2.52 -1.16 20.39
C PHE A 163 -1.71 -1.94 19.33
N LEU A 164 -1.36 -3.19 19.60
CA LEU A 164 -0.61 -4.04 18.68
C LEU A 164 -1.32 -4.25 17.34
N ASP A 165 -2.64 -4.18 17.31
CA ASP A 165 -3.44 -4.23 16.08
C ASP A 165 -3.17 -3.03 15.16
N LEU A 166 -3.08 -1.82 15.71
CA LEU A 166 -2.69 -0.63 14.93
C LEU A 166 -1.25 -0.75 14.42
N VAL A 167 -0.33 -1.27 15.28
CA VAL A 167 1.06 -1.54 14.88
C VAL A 167 1.12 -2.52 13.71
N ALA A 168 0.32 -3.60 13.75
CA ALA A 168 0.23 -4.55 12.65
C ALA A 168 -0.31 -3.89 11.38
N CYS A 169 -1.41 -3.15 11.49
CA CYS A 169 -2.08 -2.53 10.36
C CYS A 169 -1.20 -1.48 9.65
N GLY A 170 -0.52 -0.59 10.38
CA GLY A 170 0.38 0.40 9.78
C GLY A 170 1.57 -0.24 9.09
N ASN A 171 2.27 -1.18 9.76
CA ASN A 171 3.38 -1.91 9.12
C ASN A 171 2.97 -2.65 7.83
N ILE A 172 1.75 -3.21 7.79
CA ILE A 172 1.22 -3.86 6.58
C ILE A 172 0.90 -2.83 5.51
N ALA A 173 0.27 -1.72 5.89
CA ALA A 173 -0.17 -0.68 4.96
C ALA A 173 1.00 0.03 4.27
N ASP A 174 2.08 0.24 5.01
CA ASP A 174 3.33 0.82 4.51
C ASP A 174 4.29 -0.22 3.89
N VAL A 175 3.82 -1.46 3.73
CA VAL A 175 4.52 -2.56 3.05
C VAL A 175 5.91 -2.82 3.64
N MET A 176 6.05 -2.74 4.96
CA MET A 176 7.30 -3.01 5.63
C MET A 176 7.81 -4.43 5.37
N ASP A 177 9.14 -4.58 5.27
CA ASP A 177 9.77 -5.86 4.95
C ASP A 177 9.64 -6.85 6.11
N LEU A 178 8.82 -7.88 5.92
CA LEU A 178 8.56 -8.93 6.91
C LEU A 178 9.70 -9.95 7.04
N ARG A 179 10.78 -9.82 6.28
CA ARG A 179 12.04 -10.56 6.56
C ARG A 179 12.66 -10.07 7.85
N SER A 180 12.40 -8.82 8.25
CA SER A 180 12.69 -8.34 9.61
C SER A 180 11.84 -9.10 10.62
N LEU A 181 12.50 -9.86 11.49
CA LEU A 181 11.82 -10.73 12.46
C LEU A 181 11.04 -9.95 13.51
N GLU A 182 11.47 -8.75 13.87
CA GLU A 182 10.75 -7.88 14.78
C GLU A 182 9.45 -7.36 14.15
N THR A 183 9.52 -6.81 12.93
CA THR A 183 8.32 -6.34 12.20
C THR A 183 7.32 -7.47 12.03
N ARG A 184 7.79 -8.64 11.57
CA ARG A 184 6.96 -9.83 11.45
C ARG A 184 6.32 -10.23 12.78
N TYR A 185 7.08 -10.19 13.87
CA TYR A 185 6.55 -10.52 15.19
C TYR A 185 5.37 -9.61 15.56
N TYR A 186 5.54 -8.29 15.47
CA TYR A 186 4.47 -7.35 15.80
C TYR A 186 3.28 -7.44 14.86
N VAL A 187 3.50 -7.66 13.58
CA VAL A 187 2.41 -7.88 12.61
C VAL A 187 1.59 -9.12 12.99
N LEU A 188 2.25 -10.25 13.23
CA LEU A 188 1.54 -11.49 13.58
C LEU A 188 0.87 -11.43 14.95
N GLU A 189 1.48 -10.78 15.96
CA GLU A 189 0.87 -10.60 17.27
C GLU A 189 -0.36 -9.68 17.21
N GLY A 190 -0.25 -8.55 16.51
CA GLY A 190 -1.35 -7.60 16.40
C GLY A 190 -2.55 -8.15 15.62
N LEU A 191 -2.31 -8.99 14.61
CA LEU A 191 -3.41 -9.64 13.88
C LEU A 191 -4.15 -10.74 14.65
N LYS A 192 -3.59 -11.26 15.76
CA LYS A 192 -4.29 -12.24 16.60
C LYS A 192 -5.56 -11.68 17.22
N LYS A 193 -5.58 -10.39 17.51
CA LYS A 193 -6.73 -9.72 18.10
C LYS A 193 -6.79 -8.27 17.66
N ILE A 194 -7.78 -7.95 16.86
CA ILE A 194 -8.09 -6.57 16.51
C ILE A 194 -8.94 -5.97 17.65
N ASN A 195 -8.46 -4.91 18.26
CA ASN A 195 -9.12 -4.19 19.34
C ASN A 195 -9.76 -2.88 18.85
N ASN A 196 -9.20 -2.26 17.81
CA ASN A 196 -9.69 -0.99 17.28
C ASN A 196 -11.09 -1.17 16.65
N PRO A 197 -12.14 -0.48 17.15
CA PRO A 197 -13.52 -0.69 16.71
C PRO A 197 -13.75 -0.24 15.26
N PHE A 198 -12.98 0.73 14.76
CA PHE A 198 -13.10 1.16 13.37
C PHE A 198 -12.51 0.11 12.41
N ILE A 199 -11.34 -0.47 12.73
CA ILE A 199 -10.77 -1.57 11.94
C ILE A 199 -11.71 -2.77 11.94
N LEU A 200 -12.34 -3.11 13.08
CA LEU A 200 -13.35 -4.17 13.14
C LEU A 200 -14.55 -3.89 12.23
N SER A 201 -15.07 -2.65 12.25
CA SER A 201 -16.17 -2.25 11.36
C SER A 201 -15.81 -2.34 9.87
N LEU A 202 -14.56 -2.01 9.51
CA LEU A 202 -14.06 -2.17 8.13
C LEU A 202 -13.94 -3.65 7.74
N LEU A 203 -13.43 -4.50 8.62
CA LEU A 203 -13.32 -5.94 8.40
C LEU A 203 -14.70 -6.58 8.22
N GLU A 204 -15.69 -6.17 9.00
CA GLU A 204 -17.08 -6.61 8.85
C GLU A 204 -17.63 -6.24 7.47
N LYS A 205 -17.43 -4.99 7.00
CA LYS A 205 -17.84 -4.55 5.65
C LYS A 205 -17.15 -5.35 4.54
N GLN A 206 -15.96 -5.89 4.80
CA GLN A 206 -15.20 -6.70 3.85
C GLN A 206 -15.32 -8.22 4.08
N SER A 207 -16.14 -8.66 5.02
CA SER A 207 -16.26 -10.07 5.44
C SER A 207 -16.55 -11.04 4.29
N TYR A 208 -17.38 -10.63 3.33
CA TYR A 208 -17.63 -11.43 2.12
C TYR A 208 -16.36 -11.63 1.28
N SER A 209 -15.58 -10.58 1.07
CA SER A 209 -14.38 -10.62 0.24
C SER A 209 -13.22 -11.35 0.92
N THR A 210 -13.07 -11.18 2.23
CA THR A 210 -12.03 -11.82 3.05
C THR A 210 -12.43 -13.21 3.56
N LYS A 211 -13.69 -13.61 3.33
CA LYS A 211 -14.29 -14.84 3.93
C LYS A 211 -14.18 -14.87 5.47
N GLY A 212 -14.15 -13.70 6.10
CA GLY A 212 -13.96 -13.56 7.54
C GLY A 212 -12.54 -13.83 8.05
N ILE A 213 -11.57 -14.06 7.15
CA ILE A 213 -10.17 -14.32 7.53
C ILE A 213 -9.45 -12.99 7.77
N ILE A 214 -8.81 -12.88 8.93
CA ILE A 214 -7.97 -11.73 9.31
C ILE A 214 -6.50 -12.17 9.19
N ASN A 215 -5.82 -11.63 8.20
CA ASN A 215 -4.40 -11.89 7.94
C ASN A 215 -3.77 -10.68 7.22
N ILE A 216 -2.48 -10.79 6.86
CA ILE A 216 -1.74 -9.74 6.15
C ILE A 216 -2.46 -9.35 4.85
N ILE A 217 -2.95 -10.32 4.08
CA ILE A 217 -3.63 -10.09 2.80
C ILE A 217 -4.94 -9.33 2.99
N SER A 218 -5.73 -9.68 4.01
CA SER A 218 -7.00 -8.99 4.28
C SER A 218 -6.77 -7.52 4.64
N ILE A 219 -5.76 -7.20 5.43
CA ILE A 219 -5.41 -5.81 5.74
C ILE A 219 -4.84 -5.10 4.50
N ALA A 220 -3.82 -5.69 3.83
CA ALA A 220 -3.13 -5.04 2.71
C ALA A 220 -4.04 -4.75 1.51
N PHE A 221 -4.94 -5.67 1.16
CA PHE A 221 -5.70 -5.58 -0.08
C PHE A 221 -7.17 -5.19 0.09
N TYR A 222 -7.73 -5.33 1.29
CA TYR A 222 -9.15 -5.03 1.51
C TYR A 222 -9.37 -3.87 2.50
N ILE A 223 -8.50 -3.67 3.50
CA ILE A 223 -8.67 -2.59 4.47
C ILE A 223 -7.84 -1.35 4.11
N ALA A 224 -6.53 -1.50 3.91
CA ALA A 224 -5.65 -0.37 3.59
C ALA A 224 -6.12 0.44 2.36
N PRO A 225 -6.61 -0.17 1.26
CA PRO A 225 -7.13 0.59 0.13
C PRO A 225 -8.38 1.43 0.44
N LEU A 226 -9.20 1.06 1.43
CA LEU A 226 -10.37 1.84 1.84
C LEU A 226 -9.95 3.11 2.59
N ILE A 227 -9.06 2.96 3.56
CA ILE A 227 -8.52 4.07 4.36
C ILE A 227 -7.74 5.02 3.45
N ASN A 228 -6.79 4.50 2.65
CA ASN A 228 -6.00 5.31 1.73
C ASN A 228 -6.85 6.01 0.65
N ALA A 229 -8.00 5.44 0.26
CA ALA A 229 -8.94 6.12 -0.62
C ALA A 229 -9.60 7.31 0.09
N CYS A 230 -10.04 7.15 1.34
CA CYS A 230 -10.64 8.21 2.13
C CYS A 230 -9.63 9.35 2.39
N VAL A 231 -8.40 9.02 2.76
CA VAL A 231 -7.32 10.01 2.95
C VAL A 231 -7.04 10.81 1.68
N ARG A 232 -7.03 10.16 0.51
CA ARG A 232 -6.60 10.80 -0.77
C ARG A 232 -7.75 11.42 -1.55
N PHE A 233 -8.98 10.99 -1.35
CA PHE A 233 -10.13 11.34 -2.18
C PHE A 233 -11.38 11.73 -1.37
N GLY A 234 -11.36 11.57 -0.05
CA GLY A 234 -12.39 12.04 0.86
C GLY A 234 -12.34 13.55 1.07
N THR A 235 -13.45 14.12 1.54
CA THR A 235 -13.51 15.51 2.01
C THR A 235 -12.71 15.67 3.31
N GLN A 236 -12.40 16.90 3.70
CA GLN A 236 -11.71 17.17 4.97
C GLN A 236 -12.53 16.65 6.16
N GLU A 237 -13.85 16.89 6.15
CA GLU A 237 -14.78 16.37 7.16
C GLU A 237 -14.76 14.83 7.24
N GLU A 238 -14.75 14.13 6.09
CA GLU A 238 -14.65 12.67 6.06
C GLU A 238 -13.34 12.16 6.65
N LYS A 239 -12.23 12.86 6.45
CA LYS A 239 -10.93 12.51 7.04
C LYS A 239 -10.93 12.74 8.56
N GLU A 240 -11.46 13.87 9.02
CA GLU A 240 -11.58 14.19 10.45
C GLU A 240 -12.47 13.17 11.17
N ASN A 241 -13.63 12.85 10.60
CA ASN A 241 -14.52 11.82 11.13
C ASN A 241 -13.86 10.42 11.11
N MET A 242 -13.02 10.14 10.10
CA MET A 242 -12.25 8.90 10.08
C MET A 242 -11.23 8.84 11.22
N PHE A 243 -10.53 9.94 11.53
CA PHE A 243 -9.62 9.97 12.67
C PHE A 243 -10.38 9.83 14.00
N LYS A 244 -11.52 10.50 14.15
CA LYS A 244 -12.41 10.30 15.31
C LYS A 244 -12.83 8.83 15.47
N ALA A 245 -13.11 8.13 14.37
CA ALA A 245 -13.41 6.70 14.40
C ALA A 245 -12.18 5.86 14.83
N PHE A 246 -10.97 6.22 14.39
CA PHE A 246 -9.71 5.57 14.81
C PHE A 246 -9.42 5.72 16.29
N ILE A 247 -9.70 6.89 16.87
CA ILE A 247 -9.50 7.12 18.30
C ILE A 247 -10.65 6.62 19.17
N GLY A 248 -11.68 6.00 18.57
CA GLY A 248 -12.80 5.41 19.30
C GLY A 248 -13.77 6.43 19.89
N SER A 249 -14.03 7.54 19.19
CA SER A 249 -15.06 8.52 19.57
C SER A 249 -16.44 7.85 19.63
N GLU A 250 -17.24 8.24 20.62
CA GLU A 250 -18.65 7.80 20.79
C GLU A 250 -19.65 8.64 19.97
N GLU A 251 -19.16 9.51 19.09
CA GLU A 251 -19.99 10.33 18.22
C GLU A 251 -20.82 9.47 17.27
N THR A 252 -21.96 10.02 16.85
CA THR A 252 -22.82 9.41 15.83
C THR A 252 -22.96 10.32 14.63
N LEU A 253 -23.16 9.74 13.46
CA LEU A 253 -23.41 10.46 12.22
C LEU A 253 -24.79 10.12 11.67
N PRO A 254 -25.51 11.09 11.07
CA PRO A 254 -26.81 10.83 10.46
C PRO A 254 -26.67 9.90 9.26
N TYR A 255 -27.56 8.94 9.16
CA TYR A 255 -27.61 8.00 8.03
C TYR A 255 -29.04 7.69 7.61
N LYS A 256 -29.32 7.90 6.32
CA LYS A 256 -30.56 7.50 5.68
C LYS A 256 -30.29 6.38 4.68
N LYS A 257 -30.84 5.21 4.93
CA LYS A 257 -30.68 4.07 4.03
C LYS A 257 -31.53 4.29 2.76
N ARG A 258 -30.97 3.86 1.62
CA ARG A 258 -31.66 4.03 0.33
C ARG A 258 -33.01 3.31 0.32
N GLY A 259 -34.06 4.07 0.05
CA GLY A 259 -35.45 3.57 0.03
C GLY A 259 -36.18 3.67 1.37
N GLU A 260 -35.54 4.09 2.45
CA GLU A 260 -36.17 4.37 3.75
C GLU A 260 -36.51 5.86 3.87
N THR A 261 -37.53 6.18 4.65
CA THR A 261 -37.97 7.56 4.90
C THR A 261 -37.30 8.14 6.14
N GLU A 262 -36.95 7.30 7.10
CA GLU A 262 -36.38 7.69 8.38
C GLU A 262 -34.85 7.78 8.33
N GLU A 263 -34.31 8.77 9.04
CA GLU A 263 -32.88 8.94 9.29
C GLU A 263 -32.57 8.37 10.67
N ILE A 264 -31.49 7.56 10.74
CA ILE A 264 -31.00 7.00 11.99
C ILE A 264 -29.65 7.61 12.35
N GLN A 265 -29.32 7.60 13.64
CA GLN A 265 -27.99 7.94 14.12
C GLN A 265 -27.14 6.67 14.13
N GLN A 266 -26.07 6.66 13.34
CA GLN A 266 -25.15 5.54 13.22
C GLN A 266 -23.85 5.87 13.96
N HIS A 267 -23.33 4.94 14.76
CA HIS A 267 -22.04 5.11 15.43
C HIS A 267 -20.94 5.44 14.44
N ILE A 268 -20.03 6.36 14.79
CA ILE A 268 -19.02 6.91 13.88
C ILE A 268 -18.16 5.84 13.21
N THR A 269 -17.81 4.77 13.91
CA THR A 269 -16.97 3.67 13.37
C THR A 269 -17.68 2.94 12.24
N GLU A 270 -18.98 2.62 12.41
CA GLU A 270 -19.77 1.97 11.36
C GLU A 270 -20.07 2.92 10.20
N ALA A 271 -20.38 4.18 10.52
CA ALA A 271 -20.65 5.22 9.52
C ALA A 271 -19.40 5.43 8.65
N MET A 272 -18.24 5.58 9.26
CA MET A 272 -16.98 5.78 8.53
C MET A 272 -16.54 4.55 7.75
N ALA A 273 -16.75 3.34 8.25
CA ALA A 273 -16.50 2.12 7.48
C ALA A 273 -17.33 2.08 6.19
N ARG A 274 -18.62 2.46 6.25
CA ARG A 274 -19.50 2.60 5.08
C ARG A 274 -19.02 3.73 4.15
N ILE A 275 -18.65 4.88 4.71
CA ILE A 275 -18.16 6.04 3.94
C ILE A 275 -16.89 5.69 3.20
N CYS A 276 -15.90 5.05 3.84
CA CYS A 276 -14.66 4.63 3.19
C CYS A 276 -14.91 3.68 1.99
N VAL A 277 -15.85 2.75 2.12
CA VAL A 277 -16.28 1.88 1.00
C VAL A 277 -16.87 2.71 -0.14
N ASN A 278 -17.72 3.69 0.17
CA ASN A 278 -18.35 4.56 -0.83
C ASN A 278 -17.33 5.46 -1.53
N VAL A 279 -16.42 6.07 -0.77
CA VAL A 279 -15.31 6.90 -1.30
C VAL A 279 -14.42 6.08 -2.22
N ARG A 280 -14.06 4.85 -1.82
CA ARG A 280 -13.29 3.94 -2.67
C ARG A 280 -14.04 3.60 -3.97
N ALA A 281 -15.34 3.33 -3.88
CA ALA A 281 -16.17 3.06 -5.06
C ALA A 281 -16.27 4.29 -5.99
N LYS A 282 -16.38 5.51 -5.42
CA LYS A 282 -16.34 6.77 -6.18
C LYS A 282 -14.98 6.96 -6.85
N GLN A 283 -13.90 6.80 -6.11
CA GLN A 283 -12.52 6.86 -6.64
C GLN A 283 -12.31 5.89 -7.82
N ASN A 284 -12.79 4.66 -7.69
CA ASN A 284 -12.68 3.66 -8.76
C ASN A 284 -13.47 4.08 -10.01
N ARG A 285 -14.70 4.60 -9.86
CA ARG A 285 -15.48 5.08 -11.00
C ARG A 285 -14.81 6.25 -11.74
N GLU A 286 -14.32 7.24 -10.98
CA GLU A 286 -13.59 8.37 -11.58
C GLU A 286 -12.29 7.91 -12.28
N ARG A 287 -11.54 7.03 -11.64
CA ARG A 287 -10.36 6.42 -12.25
C ARG A 287 -10.70 5.71 -13.56
N ASP A 288 -11.73 4.86 -13.57
CA ASP A 288 -12.09 4.05 -14.75
C ASP A 288 -12.59 4.94 -15.89
N LYS A 289 -13.34 6.00 -15.58
CA LYS A 289 -13.78 7.01 -16.56
C LYS A 289 -12.58 7.72 -17.18
N ASN A 290 -11.67 8.22 -16.34
CA ASN A 290 -10.51 8.96 -16.80
C ASN A 290 -9.52 8.06 -17.58
N LEU A 291 -9.42 6.78 -17.17
CA LEU A 291 -8.61 5.79 -17.87
C LEU A 291 -9.07 5.62 -19.33
N GLN A 292 -10.39 5.56 -19.58
CA GLN A 292 -10.93 5.47 -20.94
C GLN A 292 -10.50 6.66 -21.82
N ILE A 293 -10.62 7.88 -21.28
CA ILE A 293 -10.21 9.11 -21.99
C ILE A 293 -8.69 9.08 -22.32
N ILE A 294 -7.88 8.65 -21.35
CA ILE A 294 -6.43 8.55 -21.55
C ILE A 294 -6.10 7.48 -22.59
N GLU A 295 -6.78 6.35 -22.60
CA GLU A 295 -6.60 5.29 -23.59
C GLU A 295 -6.99 5.73 -25.01
N GLU A 296 -8.03 6.53 -25.16
CA GLU A 296 -8.38 7.16 -26.43
C GLU A 296 -7.26 8.09 -26.90
N ARG A 297 -6.71 8.94 -26.04
CA ARG A 297 -5.57 9.81 -26.33
C ARG A 297 -4.31 9.01 -26.73
N ILE A 298 -4.04 7.88 -26.06
CA ILE A 298 -2.93 6.98 -26.41
C ILE A 298 -3.08 6.46 -27.84
N ARG A 299 -4.31 6.06 -28.23
CA ARG A 299 -4.59 5.54 -29.58
C ARG A 299 -4.52 6.64 -30.63
N GLU A 300 -5.19 7.77 -30.42
CA GLU A 300 -5.25 8.89 -31.36
C GLU A 300 -3.87 9.46 -31.68
N LYS A 301 -3.01 9.58 -30.66
CA LYS A 301 -1.64 10.11 -30.79
C LYS A 301 -0.60 9.04 -31.11
N ASN A 302 -1.01 7.78 -31.33
CA ASN A 302 -0.11 6.64 -31.59
C ASN A 302 1.02 6.51 -30.57
N LEU A 303 0.75 6.80 -29.28
CA LEU A 303 1.78 6.84 -28.25
C LEU A 303 2.39 5.45 -27.96
N LEU A 304 1.75 4.36 -28.38
CA LEU A 304 2.30 3.00 -28.28
C LEU A 304 3.55 2.76 -29.14
N ASN A 305 3.87 3.66 -30.04
CA ASN A 305 5.14 3.64 -30.77
C ASN A 305 6.33 4.00 -29.87
N ASN A 306 6.07 4.67 -28.73
CA ASN A 306 7.11 5.04 -27.77
C ASN A 306 7.41 3.90 -26.81
N LYS A 307 8.66 3.80 -26.40
CA LYS A 307 9.13 2.79 -25.43
C LYS A 307 8.66 3.07 -24.00
N ILE A 308 8.53 4.35 -23.65
CA ILE A 308 7.93 4.83 -22.40
C ILE A 308 6.71 5.68 -22.76
N LEU A 309 5.58 5.47 -22.10
CA LEU A 309 4.39 6.30 -22.34
C LEU A 309 4.49 7.56 -21.49
N ILE A 310 4.68 8.70 -22.14
CA ILE A 310 4.68 10.03 -21.52
C ILE A 310 3.40 10.74 -21.95
N ILE A 311 2.53 11.05 -20.99
CA ILE A 311 1.17 11.53 -21.27
C ILE A 311 0.86 12.73 -20.38
N ASP A 312 0.52 13.85 -21.02
CA ASP A 312 -0.07 15.00 -20.30
C ASP A 312 -1.54 14.72 -19.99
N VAL A 313 -1.85 14.74 -18.70
CA VAL A 313 -3.20 14.50 -18.14
C VAL A 313 -3.71 15.70 -17.33
N SER A 314 -3.15 16.90 -17.55
CA SER A 314 -3.47 18.13 -16.81
C SER A 314 -4.97 18.41 -16.71
N GLU A 315 -5.70 18.24 -17.81
CA GLU A 315 -7.13 18.50 -17.93
C GLU A 315 -8.02 17.27 -17.69
N ILE A 316 -7.42 16.08 -17.53
CA ILE A 316 -8.17 14.81 -17.45
C ILE A 316 -8.20 14.27 -16.02
N LEU A 317 -7.08 14.37 -15.32
CA LEU A 317 -6.86 13.59 -14.09
C LEU A 317 -6.38 14.47 -12.96
N GLU A 318 -7.00 14.34 -11.79
CA GLU A 318 -6.50 14.97 -10.58
C GLU A 318 -5.14 14.39 -10.13
N SER A 319 -4.35 15.19 -9.42
CA SER A 319 -3.00 14.78 -8.97
C SER A 319 -3.02 13.55 -8.09
N THR A 320 -4.09 13.36 -7.31
CA THR A 320 -4.29 12.23 -6.38
C THR A 320 -4.45 10.88 -7.09
N LEU A 321 -4.90 10.89 -8.36
CA LEU A 321 -5.15 9.69 -9.16
C LEU A 321 -4.01 9.33 -10.11
N THR A 322 -3.04 10.25 -10.35
CA THR A 322 -1.98 10.04 -11.35
C THR A 322 -1.18 8.75 -11.11
N GLY A 323 -0.77 8.49 -9.88
CA GLY A 323 -0.02 7.28 -9.54
C GLY A 323 -0.82 5.99 -9.76
N LEU A 324 -2.10 5.99 -9.39
CA LEU A 324 -2.98 4.83 -9.52
C LEU A 324 -3.26 4.49 -11.00
N VAL A 325 -3.53 5.52 -11.81
CA VAL A 325 -3.77 5.36 -13.25
C VAL A 325 -2.48 4.97 -13.98
N ALA A 326 -1.33 5.57 -13.62
CA ALA A 326 -0.03 5.21 -14.19
C ALA A 326 0.31 3.73 -13.96
N THR A 327 0.03 3.19 -12.76
CA THR A 327 0.22 1.76 -12.47
C THR A 327 -0.65 0.88 -13.37
N GLN A 328 -1.93 1.21 -13.53
CA GLN A 328 -2.82 0.43 -14.39
C GLN A 328 -2.42 0.45 -15.87
N LEU A 329 -1.97 1.62 -16.35
CA LEU A 329 -1.48 1.74 -17.72
C LEU A 329 -0.17 0.97 -17.92
N ALA A 330 0.75 1.00 -16.94
CA ALA A 330 2.00 0.24 -16.99
C ALA A 330 1.73 -1.28 -17.06
N GLU A 331 0.81 -1.79 -16.25
CA GLU A 331 0.35 -3.18 -16.28
C GLU A 331 -0.32 -3.55 -17.63
N LYS A 332 -1.19 -2.67 -18.13
CA LYS A 332 -1.94 -2.92 -19.37
C LYS A 332 -1.04 -2.96 -20.60
N TYR A 333 -0.13 -1.98 -20.71
CA TYR A 333 0.74 -1.82 -21.88
C TYR A 333 2.12 -2.44 -21.70
N LYS A 334 2.40 -3.05 -20.53
CA LYS A 334 3.63 -3.79 -20.21
C LYS A 334 4.90 -2.97 -20.34
N ARG A 335 4.83 -1.64 -20.10
CA ARG A 335 5.94 -0.70 -20.24
C ARG A 335 5.84 0.43 -19.22
N PRO A 336 6.94 1.14 -18.94
CA PRO A 336 6.89 2.30 -18.03
C PRO A 336 5.96 3.39 -18.53
N VAL A 337 5.30 4.06 -17.57
CA VAL A 337 4.33 5.14 -17.82
C VAL A 337 4.66 6.36 -16.98
N ILE A 338 4.62 7.52 -17.57
CA ILE A 338 4.78 8.83 -16.95
C ILE A 338 3.53 9.64 -17.24
N LEU A 339 2.77 9.97 -16.20
CA LEU A 339 1.63 10.87 -16.29
C LEU A 339 2.04 12.24 -15.77
N LEU A 340 1.91 13.24 -16.61
CA LEU A 340 2.33 14.61 -16.37
C LEU A 340 1.13 15.53 -16.13
N ARG A 341 1.29 16.49 -15.21
CA ARG A 341 0.37 17.60 -15.01
C ARG A 341 1.14 18.91 -14.90
N TYR A 342 0.71 19.91 -15.64
CA TYR A 342 1.30 21.24 -15.57
C TYR A 342 0.99 21.91 -14.21
N ASN A 343 2.01 22.48 -13.61
CA ASN A 343 1.90 23.26 -12.38
C ASN A 343 2.23 24.72 -12.70
N GLU A 344 1.20 25.55 -12.81
CA GLU A 344 1.34 26.97 -13.13
C GLU A 344 2.22 27.74 -12.13
N LYS A 345 2.07 27.44 -10.82
CA LYS A 345 2.86 28.13 -9.78
C LYS A 345 4.35 27.85 -9.87
N LYS A 346 4.72 26.64 -10.30
CA LYS A 346 6.12 26.21 -10.39
C LYS A 346 6.68 26.29 -11.82
N ASN A 347 5.85 26.61 -12.81
CA ASN A 347 6.18 26.69 -14.22
C ASN A 347 6.91 25.43 -14.75
N HIS A 348 6.47 24.25 -14.32
CA HIS A 348 6.96 22.96 -14.82
C HIS A 348 5.88 21.90 -14.71
N PHE A 349 6.09 20.75 -15.36
CA PHE A 349 5.25 19.59 -15.18
C PHE A 349 5.70 18.79 -13.97
N GLY A 350 4.76 18.52 -13.06
CA GLY A 350 4.87 17.49 -12.04
C GLY A 350 4.11 16.25 -12.46
N GLY A 351 4.37 15.11 -11.85
CA GLY A 351 3.62 13.91 -12.20
C GLY A 351 4.04 12.66 -11.47
N SER A 352 3.55 11.54 -11.95
CA SER A 352 3.87 10.21 -11.42
C SER A 352 4.47 9.32 -12.50
N ALA A 353 5.61 8.72 -12.21
CA ALA A 353 6.23 7.68 -13.00
C ALA A 353 6.01 6.31 -12.35
N ARG A 354 5.71 5.31 -13.17
CA ARG A 354 5.55 3.90 -12.77
C ARG A 354 6.30 3.01 -13.74
N GLY A 355 7.16 2.15 -13.20
CA GLY A 355 7.77 1.05 -13.93
C GLY A 355 6.76 -0.07 -14.16
N TYR A 356 7.13 -1.03 -14.99
CA TYR A 356 6.42 -2.28 -15.15
C TYR A 356 7.23 -3.39 -14.46
N ASP A 357 6.71 -3.96 -13.38
CA ASP A 357 7.46 -4.85 -12.48
C ASP A 357 8.01 -6.11 -13.19
N LYS A 358 7.28 -6.63 -14.17
CA LYS A 358 7.70 -7.78 -14.99
C LYS A 358 8.57 -7.38 -16.19
N GLY A 359 8.83 -6.08 -16.36
CA GLY A 359 9.66 -5.57 -17.45
C GLY A 359 11.16 -5.63 -17.15
N VAL A 360 11.96 -5.22 -18.13
CA VAL A 360 13.44 -5.20 -18.06
C VAL A 360 13.98 -4.04 -17.23
N ILE A 361 13.25 -2.92 -17.13
CA ILE A 361 13.65 -1.76 -16.32
C ILE A 361 13.17 -1.99 -14.89
N LYS A 362 14.09 -2.28 -13.98
CA LYS A 362 13.80 -2.60 -12.57
C LYS A 362 13.79 -1.37 -11.66
N ASP A 363 14.44 -0.29 -12.05
CA ASP A 363 14.49 0.98 -11.34
C ASP A 363 14.21 2.13 -12.30
N ILE A 364 12.93 2.46 -12.46
CA ILE A 364 12.52 3.57 -13.33
C ILE A 364 13.00 4.91 -12.75
N LYS A 365 13.04 5.09 -11.44
CA LYS A 365 13.49 6.33 -10.80
C LYS A 365 14.94 6.63 -11.19
N GLN A 366 15.84 5.66 -11.03
CA GLN A 366 17.25 5.83 -11.39
C GLN A 366 17.41 6.04 -12.92
N PHE A 367 16.66 5.27 -13.73
CA PHE A 367 16.67 5.43 -15.19
C PHE A 367 16.28 6.85 -15.63
N LEU A 368 15.28 7.46 -14.99
CA LEU A 368 14.88 8.84 -15.26
C LEU A 368 15.95 9.85 -14.85
N LEU A 369 16.56 9.68 -13.66
CA LEU A 369 17.63 10.55 -13.15
C LEU A 369 18.89 10.50 -14.04
N ASP A 370 19.25 9.34 -14.55
CA ASP A 370 20.42 9.15 -15.43
C ASP A 370 20.30 9.93 -16.74
N SER A 371 19.08 10.22 -17.19
CA SER A 371 18.84 11.08 -18.36
C SER A 371 19.27 12.53 -18.14
N LYS A 372 19.39 12.98 -16.89
CA LYS A 372 19.67 14.39 -16.48
C LYS A 372 18.66 15.40 -17.01
N LYS A 373 17.45 14.95 -17.37
CA LYS A 373 16.38 15.80 -17.93
C LYS A 373 15.27 16.11 -16.93
N PHE A 374 15.22 15.37 -15.82
CA PHE A 374 14.24 15.58 -14.77
C PHE A 374 14.79 16.52 -13.69
N LEU A 375 13.94 17.40 -13.20
CA LEU A 375 14.24 18.30 -12.07
C LEU A 375 14.41 17.50 -10.77
N TYR A 376 13.57 16.47 -10.62
CA TYR A 376 13.62 15.51 -9.53
C TYR A 376 12.88 14.20 -9.89
N ALA A 377 13.26 13.13 -9.22
CA ALA A 377 12.48 11.88 -9.14
C ALA A 377 12.57 11.36 -7.70
N LEU A 378 11.44 11.40 -6.97
CA LEU A 378 11.37 11.12 -5.52
C LEU A 378 10.40 9.97 -5.26
N GLY A 379 10.79 9.03 -4.42
CA GLY A 379 10.00 7.85 -4.08
C GLY A 379 10.76 6.53 -4.29
N HIS A 380 10.02 5.46 -4.51
CA HIS A 380 10.56 4.11 -4.68
C HIS A 380 11.11 3.87 -6.10
N PRO A 381 11.96 2.84 -6.30
CA PRO A 381 12.56 2.51 -7.60
C PRO A 381 11.54 2.40 -8.75
N ASN A 382 10.41 1.74 -8.54
CA ASN A 382 9.38 1.55 -9.57
C ASN A 382 8.15 2.46 -9.44
N ALA A 383 8.14 3.38 -8.46
CA ALA A 383 7.00 4.26 -8.19
C ALA A 383 7.48 5.60 -7.62
N CYS A 384 7.66 6.61 -8.46
CA CYS A 384 8.16 7.91 -8.02
C CYS A 384 7.31 9.08 -8.53
N GLY A 385 7.34 10.18 -7.78
CA GLY A 385 6.90 11.50 -8.20
C GLY A 385 8.02 12.18 -8.98
N ILE A 386 7.69 12.90 -10.05
CA ILE A 386 8.68 13.52 -10.92
C ILE A 386 8.36 14.98 -11.22
N GLY A 387 9.41 15.74 -11.57
CA GLY A 387 9.31 17.08 -12.15
C GLY A 387 10.14 17.19 -13.41
N ILE A 388 9.59 17.85 -14.44
CA ILE A 388 10.24 18.03 -15.73
C ILE A 388 9.79 19.35 -16.38
N THR A 389 10.71 20.03 -17.08
CA THR A 389 10.38 21.25 -17.83
C THR A 389 9.73 20.90 -19.17
N PHE A 390 8.99 21.84 -19.75
CA PHE A 390 8.36 21.66 -21.06
C PHE A 390 9.37 21.26 -22.16
N ASP A 391 10.49 21.96 -22.24
CA ASP A 391 11.51 21.74 -23.27
C ASP A 391 12.11 20.31 -23.20
N ASN A 392 12.24 19.79 -22.00
CA ASN A 392 12.83 18.47 -21.79
C ASN A 392 11.89 17.29 -22.12
N ILE A 393 10.56 17.52 -22.20
CA ILE A 393 9.59 16.42 -22.44
C ILE A 393 9.81 15.78 -23.82
N ILE A 394 9.96 16.61 -24.86
CA ILE A 394 10.15 16.11 -26.23
C ILE A 394 11.50 15.42 -26.34
N GLU A 395 12.55 16.07 -25.83
CA GLU A 395 13.92 15.55 -25.88
C GLU A 395 14.07 14.22 -25.15
N VAL A 396 13.46 14.09 -23.97
CA VAL A 396 13.54 12.86 -23.17
C VAL A 396 12.83 11.68 -23.83
N ASN A 397 11.73 11.94 -24.56
CA ASN A 397 11.05 10.89 -25.30
C ASN A 397 11.92 10.30 -26.41
N ASP A 398 12.63 11.15 -27.15
CA ASP A 398 13.56 10.71 -28.19
C ASP A 398 14.77 9.96 -27.62
N ILE A 399 15.32 10.44 -26.50
CA ILE A 399 16.40 9.76 -25.77
C ILE A 399 15.97 8.35 -25.37
N PHE A 400 14.78 8.21 -24.75
CA PHE A 400 14.29 6.92 -24.30
C PHE A 400 13.98 5.96 -25.45
N ASN A 401 13.38 6.45 -26.53
CA ASN A 401 13.13 5.64 -27.71
C ASN A 401 14.43 5.12 -28.33
N LYS A 402 15.49 5.93 -28.33
CA LYS A 402 16.82 5.54 -28.81
C LYS A 402 17.51 4.54 -27.89
N GLN A 403 17.52 4.81 -26.56
CA GLN A 403 18.16 3.94 -25.57
C GLN A 403 17.50 2.56 -25.47
N LEU A 404 16.18 2.51 -25.63
CA LEU A 404 15.39 1.30 -25.49
C LEU A 404 15.01 0.66 -26.83
N LYS A 405 15.66 1.09 -27.95
CA LYS A 405 15.30 0.67 -29.31
C LYS A 405 15.20 -0.85 -29.44
N ASP A 406 16.17 -1.57 -28.90
CA ASP A 406 16.27 -3.02 -29.03
C ASP A 406 15.56 -3.78 -27.89
N ILE A 407 14.94 -3.05 -26.95
CA ILE A 407 14.20 -3.66 -25.86
C ILE A 407 12.81 -4.09 -26.33
N VAL A 408 12.51 -5.36 -26.15
CA VAL A 408 11.15 -5.91 -26.27
C VAL A 408 10.56 -6.01 -24.87
N PHE A 409 9.36 -5.43 -24.71
CA PHE A 409 8.66 -5.47 -23.43
C PHE A 409 7.81 -6.75 -23.38
N GLU A 410 8.38 -7.79 -22.80
CA GLU A 410 7.73 -9.08 -22.55
C GLU A 410 7.55 -9.32 -21.06
N ASP A 411 6.60 -10.17 -20.69
CA ASP A 411 6.43 -10.60 -19.31
C ASP A 411 7.57 -11.53 -18.91
N ILE A 412 8.37 -11.12 -17.94
CA ILE A 412 9.42 -11.92 -17.33
C ILE A 412 8.90 -12.43 -15.99
N TYR A 413 8.79 -13.74 -15.86
CA TYR A 413 8.38 -14.40 -14.63
C TYR A 413 9.61 -15.02 -13.95
N ASN A 414 10.03 -14.42 -12.84
CA ASN A 414 11.00 -15.04 -11.94
C ASN A 414 10.24 -16.04 -11.08
N VAL A 415 10.44 -17.32 -11.31
CA VAL A 415 9.77 -18.39 -10.58
C VAL A 415 10.65 -18.94 -9.47
N ASP A 416 10.04 -19.22 -8.31
CA ASP A 416 10.73 -19.82 -7.17
C ASP A 416 10.98 -21.31 -7.36
N PHE A 417 10.06 -21.99 -8.05
CA PHE A 417 10.14 -23.43 -8.34
C PHE A 417 9.70 -23.72 -9.76
N ILE A 418 10.37 -24.71 -10.37
CA ILE A 418 9.93 -25.37 -11.60
C ILE A 418 9.54 -26.79 -11.25
N LEU A 419 8.26 -27.12 -11.41
CA LEU A 419 7.72 -28.43 -11.16
C LEU A 419 7.38 -29.13 -12.47
N PRO A 420 8.17 -30.14 -12.87
CA PRO A 420 7.79 -31.03 -13.97
C PRO A 420 6.60 -31.90 -13.56
N VAL A 421 5.96 -32.52 -14.53
CA VAL A 421 4.79 -33.41 -14.32
C VAL A 421 4.96 -34.35 -13.13
N SER A 422 6.15 -34.94 -12.93
CA SER A 422 6.41 -35.88 -11.82
C SER A 422 6.29 -35.25 -10.44
N GLY A 423 6.55 -33.96 -10.30
CA GLY A 423 6.51 -33.21 -9.03
C GLY A 423 5.14 -32.60 -8.71
N ILE A 424 4.21 -32.56 -9.66
CA ILE A 424 2.90 -31.93 -9.47
C ILE A 424 2.02 -32.86 -8.60
N SER A 425 1.69 -32.40 -7.39
CA SER A 425 0.82 -33.11 -6.46
C SER A 425 -0.06 -32.17 -5.65
N LYS A 426 -1.23 -32.67 -5.23
CA LYS A 426 -2.14 -31.97 -4.34
C LYS A 426 -1.46 -31.58 -3.01
N ASP A 427 -0.66 -32.49 -2.45
CA ASP A 427 0.05 -32.27 -1.19
C ASP A 427 1.07 -31.13 -1.28
N PHE A 428 1.75 -30.99 -2.42
CA PHE A 428 2.64 -29.86 -2.66
C PHE A 428 1.87 -28.54 -2.62
N VAL A 429 0.74 -28.43 -3.35
CA VAL A 429 -0.08 -27.22 -3.41
C VAL A 429 -0.62 -26.85 -2.02
N LEU A 430 -1.14 -27.84 -1.28
CA LEU A 430 -1.63 -27.64 0.07
C LEU A 430 -0.49 -27.29 1.05
N GLY A 431 0.70 -27.90 0.86
CA GLY A 431 1.89 -27.68 1.67
C GLY A 431 2.38 -26.23 1.62
N ILE A 432 2.42 -25.63 0.44
CA ILE A 432 2.79 -24.23 0.24
C ILE A 432 1.85 -23.30 1.04
N ASN A 433 0.54 -23.56 1.03
CA ASN A 433 -0.44 -22.72 1.72
C ASN A 433 -0.33 -22.73 3.25
N LYS A 434 0.33 -23.72 3.87
CA LYS A 434 0.59 -23.72 5.31
C LYS A 434 1.44 -22.53 5.78
N TYR A 435 2.17 -21.92 4.86
CA TYR A 435 3.01 -20.75 5.12
C TYR A 435 2.33 -19.42 4.75
N GLY A 436 1.03 -19.44 4.46
CA GLY A 436 0.28 -18.25 4.03
C GLY A 436 0.35 -17.06 4.97
N ASP A 437 0.52 -17.31 6.26
CA ASP A 437 0.58 -16.26 7.29
C ASP A 437 1.87 -15.43 7.29
N ILE A 438 2.90 -15.87 6.53
CA ILE A 438 4.17 -15.13 6.48
C ILE A 438 4.34 -14.30 5.21
N TRP A 439 3.45 -14.44 4.23
CA TRP A 439 3.54 -13.71 2.97
C TRP A 439 3.05 -12.27 3.12
N GLY A 440 3.85 -11.33 2.67
CA GLY A 440 3.60 -9.90 2.79
C GLY A 440 4.78 -9.09 2.25
N GLY A 441 4.98 -7.87 2.73
CA GLY A 441 6.11 -7.04 2.32
C GLY A 441 7.43 -7.79 2.41
N GLY A 442 8.21 -7.83 1.34
CA GLY A 442 9.52 -8.50 1.26
C GLY A 442 9.49 -10.04 1.23
N ILE A 443 8.35 -10.69 1.44
CA ILE A 443 8.16 -12.14 1.35
C ILE A 443 6.98 -12.41 0.44
N ASP A 444 7.25 -12.51 -0.85
CA ASP A 444 6.21 -12.78 -1.83
C ASP A 444 5.70 -14.22 -1.73
N GLU A 445 4.44 -14.39 -2.07
CA GLU A 445 3.87 -15.71 -2.28
C GLU A 445 4.60 -16.40 -3.43
N PRO A 446 5.08 -17.65 -3.24
CA PRO A 446 5.86 -18.35 -4.26
C PRO A 446 5.15 -18.43 -5.62
N LEU A 447 5.88 -18.04 -6.66
CA LEU A 447 5.47 -18.19 -8.04
C LEU A 447 6.07 -19.48 -8.61
N ILE A 448 5.23 -20.37 -9.13
CA ILE A 448 5.63 -21.72 -9.52
C ILE A 448 5.34 -21.94 -10.99
N ALA A 449 6.30 -22.49 -11.71
CA ALA A 449 6.10 -22.99 -13.05
C ALA A 449 5.77 -24.49 -13.01
N PHE A 450 4.59 -24.84 -13.48
CA PHE A 450 4.12 -26.23 -13.69
C PHE A 450 4.31 -26.58 -15.15
N THR A 451 5.17 -27.55 -15.45
CA THR A 451 5.60 -27.80 -16.83
C THR A 451 5.24 -29.19 -17.34
N GLY A 452 4.90 -29.29 -18.64
CA GLY A 452 4.67 -30.52 -19.35
C GLY A 452 3.31 -31.21 -19.06
N MET A 453 2.30 -30.43 -18.60
CA MET A 453 0.98 -30.99 -18.34
C MET A 453 0.25 -31.32 -19.66
N ILE A 454 -0.21 -32.55 -19.82
CA ILE A 454 -1.07 -32.95 -20.95
C ILE A 454 -2.53 -32.80 -20.50
N VAL A 455 -3.27 -31.94 -21.17
CA VAL A 455 -4.67 -31.62 -20.86
C VAL A 455 -5.53 -31.91 -22.09
N ILE A 456 -6.70 -32.50 -21.86
CA ILE A 456 -7.71 -32.69 -22.89
C ILE A 456 -8.42 -31.35 -23.11
N THR A 457 -8.47 -30.87 -24.34
CA THR A 457 -9.02 -29.56 -24.67
C THR A 457 -10.49 -29.41 -24.28
N ASP A 458 -11.28 -30.48 -24.44
CA ASP A 458 -12.70 -30.50 -24.08
C ASP A 458 -12.93 -30.43 -22.55
N ASP A 459 -11.93 -30.76 -21.73
CA ASP A 459 -11.99 -30.67 -20.27
C ASP A 459 -11.64 -29.25 -19.76
N VAL A 460 -11.23 -28.35 -20.64
CA VAL A 460 -10.96 -26.95 -20.29
C VAL A 460 -12.26 -26.15 -20.33
N ALA A 461 -12.84 -25.93 -19.16
CA ALA A 461 -14.06 -25.11 -19.02
C ALA A 461 -13.78 -23.63 -19.25
N ILE A 462 -14.63 -22.98 -20.06
CA ILE A 462 -14.62 -21.52 -20.26
C ILE A 462 -15.81 -20.94 -19.51
N LEU A 463 -15.53 -20.14 -18.49
CA LEU A 463 -16.48 -19.69 -17.49
C LEU A 463 -16.68 -18.17 -17.54
N GLY A 464 -17.73 -17.71 -16.82
CA GLY A 464 -18.06 -16.31 -16.64
C GLY A 464 -18.95 -15.73 -17.74
N LYS A 465 -19.67 -14.63 -17.42
CA LYS A 465 -20.57 -13.95 -18.39
C LYS A 465 -19.83 -13.46 -19.64
N LYS A 466 -18.56 -13.08 -19.47
CA LYS A 466 -17.69 -12.59 -20.57
C LYS A 466 -16.92 -13.72 -21.24
N LYS A 467 -17.10 -14.98 -20.82
CA LYS A 467 -16.37 -16.16 -21.33
C LYS A 467 -14.84 -15.95 -21.36
N ASN A 468 -14.29 -15.32 -20.31
CA ASN A 468 -12.89 -14.95 -20.21
C ASN A 468 -12.17 -15.58 -18.99
N THR A 469 -12.72 -16.67 -18.46
CA THR A 469 -12.10 -17.45 -17.38
C THR A 469 -11.91 -18.87 -17.88
N ILE A 470 -10.70 -19.39 -17.81
CA ILE A 470 -10.40 -20.79 -18.07
C ILE A 470 -10.24 -21.55 -16.77
N LYS A 471 -10.71 -22.80 -16.75
CA LYS A 471 -10.56 -23.73 -15.63
C LYS A 471 -10.35 -25.14 -16.16
N PHE A 472 -9.37 -25.85 -15.62
CA PHE A 472 -9.18 -27.27 -15.86
C PHE A 472 -8.67 -27.96 -14.60
N THR A 473 -8.79 -29.28 -14.53
CA THR A 473 -8.30 -30.10 -13.43
C THR A 473 -7.15 -30.98 -13.91
N TYR A 474 -6.06 -30.99 -13.12
CA TYR A 474 -4.94 -31.90 -13.37
C TYR A 474 -4.47 -32.51 -12.04
N ARG A 475 -4.49 -33.82 -11.92
CA ARG A 475 -4.12 -34.59 -10.69
C ARG A 475 -4.81 -34.03 -9.42
N ASP A 476 -6.12 -33.87 -9.47
CA ASP A 476 -6.96 -33.36 -8.38
C ASP A 476 -6.61 -31.95 -7.93
N ILE A 477 -5.93 -31.15 -8.77
CA ILE A 477 -5.63 -29.75 -8.58
C ILE A 477 -6.42 -28.95 -9.62
N GLU A 478 -7.17 -27.96 -9.17
CA GLU A 478 -7.86 -27.02 -10.05
C GLU A 478 -6.89 -25.92 -10.52
N PHE A 479 -6.76 -25.71 -11.81
CA PHE A 479 -6.03 -24.61 -12.43
C PHE A 479 -7.04 -23.62 -12.97
N ILE A 480 -6.95 -22.34 -12.53
CA ILE A 480 -7.91 -21.30 -12.95
C ILE A 480 -7.18 -20.00 -13.32
N LYS A 481 -7.57 -19.41 -14.45
CA LYS A 481 -7.12 -18.08 -14.88
C LYS A 481 -8.31 -17.22 -15.20
N PHE A 482 -8.37 -16.07 -14.53
CA PHE A 482 -9.35 -15.03 -14.82
C PHE A 482 -8.83 -14.05 -15.88
N ASN A 483 -9.76 -13.36 -16.54
CA ASN A 483 -9.46 -12.28 -17.48
C ASN A 483 -8.53 -12.69 -18.63
N CYS A 484 -8.72 -13.89 -19.15
CA CYS A 484 -8.03 -14.35 -20.36
C CYS A 484 -8.36 -13.44 -21.56
N LYS A 485 -7.36 -13.18 -22.37
CA LYS A 485 -7.55 -12.56 -23.68
C LYS A 485 -8.17 -13.58 -24.63
N GLU A 486 -8.89 -13.13 -25.65
CA GLU A 486 -9.51 -13.97 -26.65
C GLU A 486 -8.47 -14.87 -27.36
N GLU A 487 -7.32 -14.30 -27.73
CA GLU A 487 -6.18 -15.03 -28.30
C GLU A 487 -5.69 -16.19 -27.43
N GLN A 488 -5.68 -16.04 -26.11
CA GLN A 488 -5.27 -17.09 -25.17
C GLN A 488 -6.29 -18.25 -25.17
N ILE A 489 -7.58 -17.93 -25.26
CA ILE A 489 -8.65 -18.92 -25.31
C ILE A 489 -8.63 -19.68 -26.64
N ASP A 490 -8.44 -18.94 -27.75
CA ASP A 490 -8.35 -19.53 -29.08
C ASP A 490 -7.13 -20.43 -29.22
N ASN A 491 -6.01 -20.07 -28.57
CA ASN A 491 -4.81 -20.88 -28.54
C ASN A 491 -5.04 -22.23 -27.85
N ILE A 492 -5.88 -22.30 -26.84
CA ILE A 492 -6.29 -23.59 -26.23
C ILE A 492 -7.17 -24.38 -27.18
N LYS A 493 -8.21 -23.77 -27.78
CA LYS A 493 -9.22 -24.43 -28.58
C LYS A 493 -8.69 -24.99 -29.91
N ASN A 494 -7.75 -24.28 -30.52
CA ASN A 494 -7.32 -24.53 -31.89
C ASN A 494 -6.11 -25.46 -32.01
N ASN A 495 -5.54 -25.93 -30.88
CA ASN A 495 -4.34 -26.81 -30.89
C ASN A 495 -4.61 -28.30 -30.78
N GLY A 496 -5.84 -28.74 -31.11
CA GLY A 496 -6.20 -30.18 -31.21
C GLY A 496 -6.92 -30.70 -29.96
N LYS A 497 -7.13 -32.04 -29.92
CA LYS A 497 -7.88 -32.69 -28.83
C LYS A 497 -7.10 -32.75 -27.50
N THR A 498 -5.78 -32.71 -27.58
CA THR A 498 -4.89 -32.70 -26.42
C THR A 498 -3.83 -31.63 -26.63
N ILE A 499 -3.51 -30.92 -25.58
CA ILE A 499 -2.48 -29.88 -25.55
C ILE A 499 -1.46 -30.17 -24.44
N GLU A 500 -0.19 -29.87 -24.72
CA GLU A 500 0.81 -29.73 -23.65
C GLU A 500 0.78 -28.28 -23.20
N ILE A 501 0.58 -28.06 -21.89
CA ILE A 501 0.50 -26.73 -21.31
C ILE A 501 1.53 -26.57 -20.19
N ASP A 502 2.27 -25.46 -20.25
CA ASP A 502 3.07 -24.97 -19.13
C ASP A 502 2.34 -23.79 -18.48
N VAL A 503 2.31 -23.76 -17.17
CA VAL A 503 1.58 -22.76 -16.39
C VAL A 503 2.51 -22.12 -15.38
N VAL A 504 2.45 -20.80 -15.27
CA VAL A 504 3.02 -20.05 -14.14
C VAL A 504 1.88 -19.60 -13.25
N GLY A 505 1.94 -19.92 -11.96
CA GLY A 505 0.86 -19.61 -11.03
C GLY A 505 1.22 -19.72 -9.56
N ARG A 506 0.27 -19.35 -8.72
CA ARG A 506 0.36 -19.41 -7.26
C ARG A 506 -0.56 -20.47 -6.70
N CYS A 507 -0.06 -21.21 -5.71
CA CYS A 507 -0.83 -22.23 -5.01
C CYS A 507 -1.87 -21.59 -4.09
N LYS A 508 -3.09 -22.07 -4.12
CA LYS A 508 -4.20 -21.62 -3.26
C LYS A 508 -4.94 -22.83 -2.68
N VAL A 509 -5.62 -22.58 -1.60
CA VAL A 509 -6.62 -23.48 -1.04
C VAL A 509 -7.99 -22.89 -1.32
N ASN A 510 -8.85 -23.67 -1.93
CA ASN A 510 -10.25 -23.32 -2.08
C ASN A 510 -11.08 -24.13 -1.08
N GLU A 511 -11.75 -23.43 -0.18
CA GLU A 511 -12.69 -24.01 0.77
C GLU A 511 -14.12 -23.66 0.36
N TYR A 512 -14.91 -24.68 0.09
CA TYR A 512 -16.31 -24.51 -0.25
C TYR A 512 -17.15 -25.57 0.47
N LYS A 513 -18.10 -25.11 1.30
CA LYS A 513 -18.98 -25.98 2.12
C LYS A 513 -18.21 -27.03 2.94
N GLY A 514 -17.08 -26.64 3.53
CA GLY A 514 -16.21 -27.52 4.32
C GLY A 514 -15.31 -28.45 3.52
N ASN A 515 -15.39 -28.46 2.18
CA ASN A 515 -14.48 -29.25 1.33
C ASN A 515 -13.26 -28.39 0.96
N ILE A 516 -12.08 -28.92 1.26
CA ILE A 516 -10.79 -28.30 0.94
C ILE A 516 -10.27 -28.89 -0.38
N SER A 517 -10.06 -28.02 -1.38
CA SER A 517 -9.45 -28.39 -2.66
C SER A 517 -8.17 -27.61 -2.94
N ALA A 518 -7.20 -28.27 -3.55
CA ALA A 518 -5.98 -27.63 -4.04
C ALA A 518 -6.30 -26.86 -5.33
N GLN A 519 -5.84 -25.62 -5.40
CA GLN A 519 -6.06 -24.76 -6.55
C GLN A 519 -4.78 -24.03 -6.93
N VAL A 520 -4.55 -23.82 -8.23
CA VAL A 520 -3.50 -22.96 -8.76
C VAL A 520 -4.15 -21.78 -9.48
N MET A 521 -3.88 -20.59 -8.98
CA MET A 521 -4.24 -19.35 -9.66
C MET A 521 -3.21 -19.04 -10.73
N ILE A 522 -3.59 -19.24 -11.99
CA ILE A 522 -2.71 -19.08 -13.14
C ILE A 522 -2.43 -17.58 -13.36
N SER A 523 -1.16 -17.20 -13.33
CA SER A 523 -0.68 -15.88 -13.75
C SER A 523 -0.55 -15.80 -15.26
N ASP A 524 0.08 -16.83 -15.87
CA ASP A 524 0.20 -16.98 -17.31
C ASP A 524 0.39 -18.44 -17.72
N PHE A 525 0.24 -18.74 -19.00
CA PHE A 525 0.44 -20.08 -19.54
C PHE A 525 0.91 -20.04 -21.00
N ASN A 526 1.59 -21.11 -21.39
CA ASN A 526 2.02 -21.34 -22.75
C ASN A 526 1.49 -22.71 -23.22
N VAL A 527 0.86 -22.72 -24.40
CA VAL A 527 0.38 -23.97 -25.06
C VAL A 527 1.40 -24.37 -26.08
N LYS A 528 1.93 -25.57 -25.93
CA LYS A 528 2.80 -26.24 -26.91
C LYS A 528 1.98 -27.21 -27.76
N GLN A 529 2.22 -27.20 -29.07
CA GLN A 529 1.60 -28.23 -29.93
C GLN A 529 2.14 -29.60 -29.53
N THR A 530 1.24 -30.55 -29.23
CA THR A 530 1.64 -31.94 -29.09
C THR A 530 2.16 -32.42 -30.43
N LYS A 531 3.39 -32.94 -30.47
CA LYS A 531 3.94 -33.58 -31.67
C LYS A 531 3.00 -34.75 -32.06
N LYS A 532 2.34 -34.63 -33.22
CA LYS A 532 1.64 -35.79 -33.80
C LYS A 532 2.70 -36.83 -34.12
N PHE A 533 2.75 -37.91 -33.37
CA PHE A 533 3.42 -39.13 -33.83
C PHE A 533 2.54 -39.70 -34.95
N VAL A 534 2.98 -39.54 -36.19
CA VAL A 534 2.43 -40.26 -37.33
C VAL A 534 3.16 -41.61 -37.35
N PHE A 535 2.48 -42.68 -36.95
CA PHE A 535 2.96 -44.04 -37.09
C PHE A 535 2.84 -44.49 -38.55
#